data_e521bbc5668ce29604ab2b36be1c2ea4
#
_entry.id   e521bbc5668ce29604ab2b36be1c2ea4
#
_cell.length_a   1.000
_cell.length_b   1.000
_cell.length_c   1.000
_cell.angle_alpha   90.00
_cell.angle_beta   90.00
_cell.angle_gamma   90.00
#
_symmetry.space_group_name_H-M   'P 1'
#
loop_
_entity.id
_entity.type
_entity.pdbx_description
1 polymer ?
#
loop_
_entity_poly.entity_id
_entity_poly.type
_entity_poly.pdbx_seq_one_letter_code
_entity_poly.pdbx_strand_id
1 'polypeptide(L)'
;MVFGFIEVGTLTPRPQPGNPKPRMFRLKSEQAIINRLGFNNKGIEHACESIAKLRNRVVLGVNIGKNADTPVEQANQDYIHCLRRAYQLADYITVNISSPNTPGLRNLQFGDEFNSLLDELKEEQARLQTQYKIYTPIVIKLAPD
;
A
#
# COMPACT_ATOMS: atom_id res chain seq x y z
N MET A 1 13.75 21.59 4.25
CA MET A 1 14.06 20.17 4.53
C MET A 1 13.95 19.43 3.23
N VAL A 2 14.97 18.72 2.81
CA VAL A 2 14.96 17.95 1.56
C VAL A 2 14.86 16.48 1.94
N PHE A 3 13.75 15.83 1.57
CA PHE A 3 13.62 14.38 1.68
C PHE A 3 14.17 13.73 0.40
N GLY A 4 14.87 12.60 0.52
CA GLY A 4 15.34 11.83 -0.63
C GLY A 4 14.21 11.17 -1.42
N PHE A 5 13.16 10.76 -0.72
CA PHE A 5 11.93 10.19 -1.29
C PHE A 5 10.74 10.41 -0.35
N ILE A 6 9.53 10.21 -0.86
CA ILE A 6 8.28 10.25 -0.09
C ILE A 6 7.49 8.98 -0.43
N GLU A 7 6.92 8.35 0.59
CA GLU A 7 5.96 7.26 0.42
C GLU A 7 4.58 7.72 0.90
N VAL A 8 3.56 7.56 0.07
CA VAL A 8 2.17 7.90 0.38
C VAL A 8 1.32 6.64 0.51
N GLY A 9 0.34 6.67 1.38
CA GLY A 9 -0.54 5.53 1.64
C GLY A 9 -0.60 5.19 3.15
N THR A 10 -1.06 4.01 3.48
CA THR A 10 -1.51 2.90 2.63
C THR A 10 -2.82 3.26 1.95
N LEU A 11 -2.89 3.02 0.64
CA LEU A 11 -4.07 3.19 -0.18
C LEU A 11 -4.78 1.85 -0.41
N THR A 12 -6.09 1.88 -0.48
CA THR A 12 -6.93 0.70 -0.74
C THR A 12 -7.77 0.94 -2.00
N PRO A 13 -8.29 -0.10 -2.66
CA PRO A 13 -9.14 0.08 -3.85
C PRO A 13 -10.27 1.08 -3.61
N ARG A 14 -11.04 0.88 -2.56
CA ARG A 14 -12.16 1.75 -2.16
C ARG A 14 -11.75 2.68 -1.02
N PRO A 15 -12.37 3.87 -0.90
CA PRO A 15 -12.26 4.71 0.28
C PRO A 15 -12.66 3.94 1.54
N GLN A 16 -11.96 4.20 2.65
CA GLN A 16 -12.38 3.69 3.96
C GLN A 16 -12.01 4.67 5.07
N PRO A 17 -12.84 4.76 6.13
CA PRO A 17 -12.66 5.72 7.22
C PRO A 17 -11.51 5.36 8.15
N GLY A 18 -11.06 4.09 8.14
CA GLY A 18 -10.17 3.54 9.15
C GLY A 18 -10.86 3.32 10.50
N ASN A 19 -10.06 3.04 11.52
CA ASN A 19 -10.57 2.76 12.86
C ASN A 19 -11.18 3.98 13.54
N PRO A 20 -12.11 3.80 14.51
CA PRO A 20 -12.68 4.89 15.30
C PRO A 20 -11.62 5.71 16.02
N LYS A 21 -11.88 7.01 16.17
CA LYS A 21 -11.03 7.91 16.97
C LYS A 21 -11.35 7.75 18.48
N PRO A 22 -10.37 7.99 19.39
CA PRO A 22 -8.97 8.36 19.14
C PRO A 22 -8.16 7.17 18.60
N ARG A 23 -7.27 7.41 17.64
CA ARG A 23 -6.50 6.37 16.95
C ARG A 23 -5.02 6.69 16.73
N MET A 24 -4.55 7.80 17.30
CA MET A 24 -3.16 8.21 17.32
C MET A 24 -2.83 8.82 18.68
N PHE A 25 -1.77 8.33 19.31
CA PHE A 25 -1.36 8.71 20.66
C PHE A 25 0.11 9.09 20.64
N ARG A 26 0.41 10.27 21.15
CA ARG A 26 1.76 10.80 21.24
C ARG A 26 2.35 10.56 22.61
N LEU A 27 3.48 9.87 22.65
CA LEU A 27 4.28 9.64 23.85
C LEU A 27 5.44 10.63 23.84
N LYS A 28 5.27 11.80 24.46
CA LYS A 28 6.25 12.90 24.34
C LYS A 28 7.59 12.57 25.01
N SER A 29 7.56 11.94 26.19
CA SER A 29 8.74 11.49 26.93
C SER A 29 9.58 10.50 26.15
N GLU A 30 8.92 9.60 25.43
CA GLU A 30 9.54 8.51 24.66
C GLU A 30 9.85 8.90 23.20
N GLN A 31 9.51 10.13 22.80
CA GLN A 31 9.60 10.60 21.41
C GLN A 31 8.95 9.62 20.42
N ALA A 32 7.81 9.00 20.82
CA ALA A 32 7.16 7.94 20.08
C ALA A 32 5.69 8.25 19.78
N ILE A 33 5.13 7.51 18.82
CA ILE A 33 3.72 7.55 18.45
C ILE A 33 3.18 6.13 18.40
N ILE A 34 2.08 5.90 19.11
CA ILE A 34 1.27 4.68 18.97
C ILE A 34 0.08 5.02 18.06
N ASN A 35 -0.23 4.15 17.11
CA ASN A 35 -1.41 4.34 16.28
C ASN A 35 -2.18 3.04 16.03
N ARG A 36 -3.47 3.22 15.70
CA ARG A 36 -4.37 2.20 15.20
C ARG A 36 -5.20 2.75 14.04
N LEU A 37 -4.53 3.29 13.02
CA LEU A 37 -5.18 4.07 11.95
C LEU A 37 -6.16 3.26 11.09
N GLY A 38 -5.83 2.00 10.75
CA GLY A 38 -6.70 1.14 9.95
C GLY A 38 -6.82 1.58 8.50
N PHE A 39 -5.74 2.13 7.91
CA PHE A 39 -5.65 2.56 6.52
C PHE A 39 -6.75 3.55 6.10
N ASN A 40 -6.98 4.59 6.90
CA ASN A 40 -7.91 5.65 6.51
C ASN A 40 -7.42 6.37 5.25
N ASN A 41 -8.19 6.27 4.18
CA ASN A 41 -7.83 6.88 2.89
C ASN A 41 -9.06 7.10 2.01
N LYS A 42 -8.89 7.89 0.94
CA LYS A 42 -9.95 8.22 -0.03
C LYS A 42 -9.99 7.29 -1.24
N GLY A 43 -9.29 6.17 -1.17
CA GLY A 43 -9.19 5.19 -2.27
C GLY A 43 -8.08 5.52 -3.26
N ILE A 44 -7.69 4.49 -4.02
CA ILE A 44 -6.58 4.56 -4.98
C ILE A 44 -6.86 5.57 -6.11
N GLU A 45 -8.11 5.67 -6.58
CA GLU A 45 -8.47 6.57 -7.68
C GLU A 45 -8.22 8.02 -7.31
N HIS A 46 -8.70 8.47 -6.14
CA HIS A 46 -8.49 9.83 -5.66
C HIS A 46 -7.01 10.16 -5.48
N ALA A 47 -6.22 9.19 -5.01
CA ALA A 47 -4.78 9.35 -4.86
C ALA A 47 -4.09 9.48 -6.22
N CYS A 48 -4.42 8.64 -7.19
CA CYS A 48 -3.88 8.68 -8.55
C CYS A 48 -4.19 10.02 -9.25
N GLU A 49 -5.42 10.51 -9.12
CA GLU A 49 -5.80 11.84 -9.64
C GLU A 49 -4.98 12.97 -9.01
N SER A 50 -4.70 12.87 -7.72
CA SER A 50 -3.90 13.86 -6.99
C SER A 50 -2.42 13.81 -7.41
N ILE A 51 -1.85 12.61 -7.53
CA ILE A 51 -0.45 12.39 -7.96
C ILE A 51 -0.24 12.87 -9.40
N ALA A 52 -1.18 12.59 -10.30
CA ALA A 52 -1.09 13.01 -11.71
C ALA A 52 -1.02 14.54 -11.89
N LYS A 53 -1.48 15.32 -10.91
CA LYS A 53 -1.43 16.79 -10.93
C LYS A 53 -0.09 17.37 -10.45
N LEU A 54 0.80 16.54 -9.89
CA LEU A 54 2.10 17.01 -9.39
C LEU A 54 3.03 17.37 -10.56
N ARG A 55 3.51 18.62 -10.59
CA ARG A 55 4.42 19.13 -11.64
C ARG A 55 5.89 18.80 -11.34
N ASN A 56 6.29 19.01 -10.07
CA ASN A 56 7.64 18.73 -9.60
C ASN A 56 7.53 17.71 -8.48
N ARG A 57 8.00 16.50 -8.70
CA ARG A 57 7.96 15.45 -7.69
C ARG A 57 9.37 14.93 -7.38
N VAL A 58 9.57 14.63 -6.12
CA VAL A 58 10.66 13.78 -5.65
C VAL A 58 10.35 12.33 -5.98
N VAL A 59 11.29 11.42 -5.74
CA VAL A 59 11.02 9.97 -5.83
C VAL A 59 9.81 9.64 -4.97
N LEU A 60 8.78 9.07 -5.59
CA LEU A 60 7.48 8.80 -4.97
C LEU A 60 7.21 7.30 -4.88
N GLY A 61 7.12 6.80 -3.65
CA GLY A 61 6.56 5.48 -3.36
C GLY A 61 5.05 5.55 -3.17
N VAL A 62 4.34 4.55 -3.68
CA VAL A 62 2.92 4.35 -3.40
C VAL A 62 2.73 3.06 -2.62
N ASN A 63 2.27 3.19 -1.38
CA ASN A 63 2.01 2.08 -0.49
C ASN A 63 0.56 1.61 -0.66
N ILE A 64 0.36 0.34 -0.96
CA ILE A 64 -0.94 -0.26 -1.26
C ILE A 64 -1.30 -1.37 -0.27
N GLY A 65 -2.59 -1.53 -0.02
CA GLY A 65 -3.14 -2.55 0.87
C GLY A 65 -4.55 -2.97 0.49
N LYS A 66 -5.05 -4.03 1.14
CA LYS A 66 -6.43 -4.45 0.96
C LYS A 66 -7.40 -3.61 1.81
N ASN A 67 -8.65 -3.49 1.37
CA ASN A 67 -9.72 -2.93 2.18
C ASN A 67 -9.97 -3.77 3.45
N ALA A 68 -10.45 -3.12 4.50
CA ALA A 68 -10.72 -3.79 5.77
C ALA A 68 -11.84 -4.85 5.66
N ASP A 69 -12.82 -4.60 4.80
CA ASP A 69 -13.98 -5.45 4.52
C ASP A 69 -13.74 -6.51 3.42
N THR A 70 -12.59 -6.49 2.75
CA THR A 70 -12.23 -7.53 1.79
C THR A 70 -11.76 -8.78 2.55
N PRO A 71 -12.36 -9.97 2.31
CA PRO A 71 -11.88 -11.22 2.87
C PRO A 71 -10.42 -11.50 2.51
N VAL A 72 -9.69 -12.21 3.38
CA VAL A 72 -8.26 -12.49 3.15
C VAL A 72 -8.04 -13.31 1.87
N GLU A 73 -8.94 -14.21 1.57
CA GLU A 73 -8.93 -15.06 0.37
C GLU A 73 -9.08 -14.27 -0.94
N GLN A 74 -9.55 -13.03 -0.85
CA GLN A 74 -9.71 -12.11 -1.98
C GLN A 74 -8.69 -10.96 -1.95
N ALA A 75 -7.75 -10.97 -1.00
CA ALA A 75 -6.79 -9.90 -0.80
C ALA A 75 -5.97 -9.58 -2.06
N ASN A 76 -5.55 -10.61 -2.80
CA ASN A 76 -4.74 -10.46 -4.01
C ASN A 76 -5.40 -9.52 -5.02
N GLN A 77 -6.73 -9.61 -5.18
CA GLN A 77 -7.48 -8.76 -6.10
C GLN A 77 -7.35 -7.27 -5.76
N ASP A 78 -7.36 -6.92 -4.47
CA ASP A 78 -7.20 -5.55 -4.00
C ASP A 78 -5.79 -5.02 -4.30
N TYR A 79 -4.75 -5.84 -4.05
CA TYR A 79 -3.36 -5.48 -4.36
C TYR A 79 -3.13 -5.31 -5.86
N ILE A 80 -3.62 -6.24 -6.67
CA ILE A 80 -3.50 -6.18 -8.13
C ILE A 80 -4.25 -4.96 -8.69
N HIS A 81 -5.44 -4.67 -8.18
CA HIS A 81 -6.18 -3.47 -8.57
C HIS A 81 -5.36 -2.20 -8.29
N CYS A 82 -4.86 -2.04 -7.07
CA CYS A 82 -4.05 -0.88 -6.70
C CYS A 82 -2.73 -0.81 -7.49
N LEU A 83 -2.07 -1.94 -7.73
CA LEU A 83 -0.87 -2.03 -8.54
C LEU A 83 -1.09 -1.48 -9.96
N ARG A 84 -2.16 -1.92 -10.63
CA ARG A 84 -2.54 -1.45 -11.97
C ARG A 84 -2.74 0.06 -12.02
N ARG A 85 -3.41 0.61 -11.01
CA ARG A 85 -3.73 2.04 -10.94
C ARG A 85 -2.52 2.93 -10.66
N ALA A 86 -1.62 2.49 -9.79
CA ALA A 86 -0.45 3.28 -9.38
C ALA A 86 0.77 3.10 -10.28
N TYR A 87 0.82 2.06 -11.11
CA TYR A 87 2.04 1.58 -11.77
C TYR A 87 2.82 2.65 -12.54
N GLN A 88 2.13 3.47 -13.33
CA GLN A 88 2.76 4.53 -14.13
C GLN A 88 3.03 5.82 -13.35
N LEU A 89 2.46 5.95 -12.14
CA LEU A 89 2.51 7.18 -11.35
C LEU A 89 3.55 7.12 -10.24
N ALA A 90 3.95 5.92 -9.83
CA ALA A 90 4.90 5.68 -8.76
C ALA A 90 6.30 5.38 -9.31
N ASP A 91 7.32 5.79 -8.55
CA ASP A 91 8.71 5.37 -8.82
C ASP A 91 9.00 3.99 -8.19
N TYR A 92 8.24 3.59 -7.17
CA TYR A 92 8.16 2.23 -6.65
C TYR A 92 6.81 2.00 -5.95
N ILE A 93 6.43 0.75 -5.79
CA ILE A 93 5.17 0.38 -5.12
C ILE A 93 5.49 -0.51 -3.92
N THR A 94 4.96 -0.13 -2.75
CA THR A 94 5.07 -0.91 -1.52
C THR A 94 3.79 -1.70 -1.28
N VAL A 95 3.89 -3.01 -1.28
CA VAL A 95 2.81 -3.94 -0.91
C VAL A 95 2.85 -4.15 0.60
N ASN A 96 1.88 -3.58 1.30
CA ASN A 96 1.84 -3.58 2.76
C ASN A 96 1.00 -4.75 3.29
N ILE A 97 1.66 -5.78 3.78
CA ILE A 97 1.03 -6.93 4.46
C ILE A 97 1.37 -6.98 5.95
N SER A 98 1.92 -5.89 6.50
CA SER A 98 2.48 -5.84 7.87
C SER A 98 1.54 -5.25 8.93
N SER A 99 0.41 -4.64 8.54
CA SER A 99 -0.42 -3.91 9.48
C SER A 99 -1.15 -4.83 10.47
N PRO A 100 -1.03 -4.59 11.78
CA PRO A 100 -1.82 -5.30 12.78
C PRO A 100 -3.26 -4.76 12.88
N ASN A 101 -3.53 -3.62 12.23
CA ASN A 101 -4.81 -2.90 12.33
C ASN A 101 -5.83 -3.32 11.28
N THR A 102 -5.49 -4.29 10.44
CA THR A 102 -6.38 -4.89 9.44
C THR A 102 -6.51 -6.38 9.76
N PRO A 103 -7.72 -6.88 10.05
CA PRO A 103 -7.91 -8.27 10.44
C PRO A 103 -7.35 -9.26 9.41
N GLY A 104 -6.59 -10.25 9.89
CA GLY A 104 -6.03 -11.32 9.08
C GLY A 104 -4.91 -10.92 8.11
N LEU A 105 -4.57 -9.63 8.00
CA LEU A 105 -3.59 -9.17 7.00
C LEU A 105 -2.21 -9.82 7.17
N ARG A 106 -1.75 -9.99 8.40
CA ARG A 106 -0.45 -10.60 8.68
C ARG A 106 -0.37 -12.08 8.32
N ASN A 107 -1.50 -12.77 8.16
CA ASN A 107 -1.53 -14.15 7.69
C ASN A 107 -0.99 -14.26 6.26
N LEU A 108 -1.12 -13.18 5.46
CA LEU A 108 -0.52 -13.10 4.11
C LEU A 108 1.02 -13.09 4.09
N GLN A 109 1.69 -13.10 5.25
CA GLN A 109 3.16 -13.14 5.30
C GLN A 109 3.72 -14.56 5.29
N PHE A 110 2.86 -15.58 5.33
CA PHE A 110 3.27 -16.97 5.52
C PHE A 110 2.56 -17.91 4.55
N GLY A 111 3.22 -19.05 4.26
CA GLY A 111 2.62 -20.17 3.56
C GLY A 111 2.25 -19.90 2.10
N ASP A 112 1.24 -20.61 1.65
CA ASP A 112 0.80 -20.60 0.25
C ASP A 112 0.13 -19.28 -0.14
N GLU A 113 -0.51 -18.58 0.80
CA GLU A 113 -1.11 -17.27 0.57
C GLU A 113 -0.04 -16.22 0.21
N PHE A 114 1.12 -16.27 0.87
CA PHE A 114 2.24 -15.38 0.55
C PHE A 114 2.79 -15.68 -0.84
N ASN A 115 3.01 -16.94 -1.15
CA ASN A 115 3.51 -17.35 -2.45
C ASN A 115 2.54 -16.96 -3.57
N SER A 116 1.25 -17.25 -3.39
CA SER A 116 0.19 -16.86 -4.35
C SER A 116 0.17 -15.34 -4.61
N LEU A 117 0.25 -14.53 -3.56
CA LEU A 117 0.30 -13.08 -3.69
C LEU A 117 1.54 -12.62 -4.48
N LEU A 118 2.73 -13.19 -4.16
CA LEU A 118 3.96 -12.84 -4.86
C LEU A 118 3.92 -13.23 -6.34
N ASP A 119 3.43 -14.41 -6.66
CA ASP A 119 3.33 -14.90 -8.03
C ASP A 119 2.41 -14.00 -8.86
N GLU A 120 1.21 -13.70 -8.35
CA GLU A 120 0.27 -12.80 -9.03
C GLU A 120 0.84 -11.38 -9.21
N LEU A 121 1.53 -10.84 -8.19
CA LEU A 121 2.18 -9.53 -8.27
C LEU A 121 3.28 -9.51 -9.32
N LYS A 122 4.10 -10.55 -9.42
CA LYS A 122 5.18 -10.67 -10.39
C LYS A 122 4.65 -10.84 -11.81
N GLU A 123 3.63 -11.65 -11.99
CA GLU A 123 2.96 -11.82 -13.29
C GLU A 123 2.37 -10.50 -13.77
N GLU A 124 1.63 -9.81 -12.92
CA GLU A 124 1.02 -8.54 -13.25
C GLU A 124 2.08 -7.43 -13.49
N GLN A 125 3.16 -7.40 -12.71
CA GLN A 125 4.28 -6.48 -12.93
C GLN A 125 4.90 -6.68 -14.32
N ALA A 126 5.15 -7.92 -14.72
CA ALA A 126 5.71 -8.24 -16.04
C ALA A 126 4.76 -7.82 -17.17
N ARG A 127 3.45 -8.05 -17.00
CA ARG A 127 2.41 -7.62 -17.94
C ARG A 127 2.41 -6.09 -18.10
N LEU A 128 2.42 -5.35 -16.97
CA LEU A 128 2.41 -3.88 -16.98
C LEU A 128 3.72 -3.31 -17.55
N GLN A 129 4.86 -3.91 -17.21
CA GLN A 129 6.15 -3.54 -17.79
C GLN A 129 6.14 -3.68 -19.33
N THR A 130 5.59 -4.77 -19.84
CA THR A 130 5.47 -4.99 -21.27
C THR A 130 4.53 -3.97 -21.92
N GLN A 131 3.41 -3.67 -21.28
CA GLN A 131 2.41 -2.74 -21.78
C GLN A 131 2.91 -1.29 -21.80
N TYR A 132 3.57 -0.84 -20.73
CA TYR A 132 3.96 0.56 -20.56
C TYR A 132 5.42 0.86 -20.88
N LYS A 133 6.24 -0.16 -21.09
CA LYS A 133 7.69 -0.04 -21.32
C LYS A 133 8.43 0.65 -20.17
N ILE A 134 7.90 0.54 -18.96
CA ILE A 134 8.45 1.10 -17.72
C ILE A 134 8.55 -0.03 -16.71
N TYR A 135 9.69 -0.11 -16.01
CA TYR A 135 9.85 -0.99 -14.85
C TYR A 135 9.62 -0.21 -13.56
N THR A 136 8.57 -0.54 -12.83
CA THR A 136 8.28 0.00 -11.50
C THR A 136 8.59 -1.06 -10.45
N PRO A 137 9.61 -0.86 -9.58
CA PRO A 137 9.95 -1.80 -8.53
C PRO A 137 8.80 -2.05 -7.56
N ILE A 138 8.68 -3.30 -7.09
CA ILE A 138 7.76 -3.68 -6.01
C ILE A 138 8.56 -4.01 -4.76
N VAL A 139 8.16 -3.44 -3.63
CA VAL A 139 8.72 -3.66 -2.29
C VAL A 139 7.67 -4.34 -1.44
N ILE A 140 8.01 -5.43 -0.77
CA ILE A 140 7.11 -6.10 0.18
C ILE A 140 7.43 -5.61 1.58
N LYS A 141 6.45 -5.00 2.26
CA LYS A 141 6.59 -4.53 3.64
C LYS A 141 6.04 -5.58 4.60
N LEU A 142 6.95 -6.21 5.33
CA LEU A 142 6.67 -7.24 6.32
C LEU A 142 6.61 -6.66 7.74
N ALA A 143 5.92 -7.36 8.65
CA ALA A 143 6.02 -7.10 10.08
C ALA A 143 7.36 -7.63 10.62
N PRO A 144 7.93 -7.00 11.66
CA PRO A 144 9.21 -7.41 12.22
C PRO A 144 9.12 -8.65 13.13
N ASP A 145 7.91 -9.07 13.48
CA ASP A 145 7.57 -10.11 14.47
C ASP A 145 6.68 -11.20 13.90
#